data_740ac433ce5f4ef1beb1ddb466ad3bb7
#
_entry.id   740ac433ce5f4ef1beb1ddb466ad3bb7
#
_cell.length_a   1.000
_cell.length_b   1.000
_cell.length_c   1.000
_cell.angle_alpha   90.00
_cell.angle_beta   90.00
_cell.angle_gamma   90.00
#
_symmetry.space_group_name_H-M   'P 1'
#
loop_
_entity.id
_entity.type
_entity.pdbx_description
1 polymer ?
#
loop_
_entity_poly.entity_id
_entity_poly.type
_entity_poly.pdbx_seq_one_letter_code
_entity_poly.pdbx_strand_id
1 'polypeptide(L)'
;MAEYALILVSTILVNNFVLVKFLGLCPFMGVSRKLETAMGMGLATTFVLTVSSIASYLVNAYLLVPFGLEYLQTIAFIVTIAVVVQFTEMLVHKTSPMLYQVLGIFLPLITTNCAVLGVALLNTQAQHSFLESAVYGFGAAVGFSLVLVLFAAMRERIAVADVPVPFQGAAIALVTAGLMSLAFMGFSGLVKG
;
A
#
# COMPACT_ATOMS: atom_id res chain seq x y z
N MET A 1 -15.98 18.03 -6.04
CA MET A 1 -14.84 17.89 -6.97
C MET A 1 -13.53 18.32 -6.30
N ALA A 2 -13.47 19.52 -5.71
CA ALA A 2 -12.27 19.97 -5.00
C ALA A 2 -11.90 19.10 -3.78
N GLU A 3 -12.87 18.60 -3.04
CA GLU A 3 -12.64 17.73 -1.87
C GLU A 3 -11.96 16.41 -2.26
N TYR A 4 -12.41 15.75 -3.34
CA TYR A 4 -11.78 14.52 -3.80
C TYR A 4 -10.36 14.71 -4.31
N ALA A 5 -10.08 15.83 -4.96
CA ALA A 5 -8.72 16.18 -5.38
C ALA A 5 -7.81 16.45 -4.17
N LEU A 6 -8.33 17.12 -3.13
CA LEU A 6 -7.62 17.34 -1.88
C LEU A 6 -7.32 16.00 -1.15
N ILE A 7 -8.29 15.08 -1.09
CA ILE A 7 -8.08 13.73 -0.51
C ILE A 7 -6.99 13.00 -1.27
N LEU A 8 -7.02 13.02 -2.61
CA LEU A 8 -6.00 12.38 -3.44
C LEU A 8 -4.60 12.95 -3.19
N VAL A 9 -4.44 14.27 -3.29
CA VAL A 9 -3.14 14.93 -3.10
C VAL A 9 -2.63 14.71 -1.67
N SER A 10 -3.52 14.85 -0.68
CA SER A 10 -3.18 14.62 0.72
C SER A 10 -2.71 13.18 0.96
N THR A 11 -3.38 12.20 0.37
CA THR A 11 -3.08 10.77 0.59
C THR A 11 -1.82 10.34 -0.15
N ILE A 12 -1.55 10.89 -1.33
CA ILE A 12 -0.38 10.54 -2.14
C ILE A 12 0.90 11.14 -1.57
N LEU A 13 0.87 12.43 -1.22
CA LEU A 13 2.08 13.19 -0.87
C LEU A 13 2.24 13.41 0.63
N VAL A 14 1.20 13.86 1.32
CA VAL A 14 1.30 14.35 2.71
C VAL A 14 1.13 13.24 3.73
N ASN A 15 0.03 12.50 3.62
CA ASN A 15 -0.29 11.37 4.49
C ASN A 15 0.01 10.03 3.82
N ASN A 16 1.20 9.92 3.21
CA ASN A 16 1.61 8.65 2.65
C ASN A 16 1.79 7.64 3.78
N PHE A 17 0.86 6.67 3.85
CA PHE A 17 0.80 5.71 4.96
C PHE A 17 2.07 4.84 5.08
N VAL A 18 2.83 4.67 3.99
CA VAL A 18 4.10 3.92 4.00
C VAL A 18 5.15 4.65 4.82
N LEU A 19 5.30 5.94 4.59
CA LEU A 19 6.36 6.75 5.20
C LEU A 19 5.95 7.34 6.56
N VAL A 20 4.66 7.64 6.76
CA VAL A 20 4.15 8.23 8.01
C VAL A 20 3.81 7.16 9.04
N LYS A 21 3.21 6.03 8.60
CA LYS A 21 2.77 4.95 9.50
C LYS A 21 3.61 3.68 9.40
N PHE A 22 4.60 3.66 8.52
CA PHE A 22 5.48 2.51 8.25
C PHE A 22 4.71 1.22 7.90
N LEU A 23 3.54 1.36 7.29
CA LEU A 23 2.71 0.26 6.84
C LEU A 23 3.14 -0.22 5.45
N GLY A 24 3.22 -1.54 5.25
CA GLY A 24 3.62 -2.11 3.96
C GLY A 24 5.13 -2.22 3.76
N LEU A 25 5.93 -2.22 4.82
CA LEU A 25 7.38 -2.38 4.73
C LEU A 25 7.80 -3.76 4.20
N CYS A 26 6.99 -4.81 4.38
CA CYS A 26 7.32 -6.16 3.91
C CYS A 26 7.50 -6.22 2.40
N PRO A 27 6.53 -5.80 1.55
CA PRO A 27 6.74 -5.72 0.12
C PRO A 27 7.74 -4.61 -0.26
N PHE A 28 7.77 -3.51 0.49
CA PHE A 28 8.69 -2.40 0.28
C PHE A 28 10.16 -2.83 0.33
N MET A 29 10.54 -3.62 1.33
CA MET A 29 11.91 -4.15 1.46
C MET A 29 12.20 -5.32 0.52
N GLY A 30 11.19 -6.18 0.28
CA GLY A 30 11.36 -7.41 -0.51
C GLY A 30 11.48 -7.19 -2.01
N VAL A 31 10.64 -6.31 -2.56
CA VAL A 31 10.45 -6.15 -4.01
C VAL A 31 11.26 -5.01 -4.61
N SER A 32 11.78 -4.10 -3.79
CA SER A 32 12.48 -2.89 -4.24
C SER A 32 13.92 -3.10 -4.74
N ARG A 33 14.33 -4.35 -5.01
CA ARG A 33 15.67 -4.64 -5.54
C ARG A 33 15.85 -4.31 -7.01
N LYS A 34 14.76 -4.38 -7.79
CA LYS A 34 14.73 -4.07 -9.23
C LYS A 34 13.53 -3.18 -9.52
N LEU A 35 13.76 -2.16 -10.37
CA LEU A 35 12.71 -1.21 -10.74
C LEU A 35 11.55 -1.87 -11.47
N GLU A 36 11.82 -2.85 -12.34
CA GLU A 36 10.78 -3.58 -13.08
C GLU A 36 9.82 -4.34 -12.16
N THR A 37 10.37 -5.04 -11.15
CA THR A 37 9.56 -5.76 -10.15
C THR A 37 8.79 -4.80 -9.27
N ALA A 38 9.36 -3.64 -8.93
CA ALA A 38 8.70 -2.60 -8.15
C ALA A 38 7.50 -1.99 -8.91
N MET A 39 7.63 -1.74 -10.20
CA MET A 39 6.53 -1.24 -11.04
C MET A 39 5.41 -2.26 -11.17
N GLY A 40 5.72 -3.53 -11.46
CA GLY A 40 4.72 -4.60 -11.53
C GLY A 40 3.98 -4.78 -10.21
N MET A 41 4.71 -4.78 -9.09
CA MET A 41 4.13 -4.87 -7.75
C MET A 41 3.27 -3.64 -7.41
N GLY A 42 3.70 -2.45 -7.81
CA GLY A 42 2.93 -1.21 -7.62
C GLY A 42 1.57 -1.26 -8.31
N LEU A 43 1.52 -1.72 -9.56
CA LEU A 43 0.27 -1.87 -10.31
C LEU A 43 -0.65 -2.92 -9.68
N ALA A 44 -0.13 -4.09 -9.33
CA ALA A 44 -0.89 -5.14 -8.68
C ALA A 44 -1.45 -4.69 -7.32
N THR A 45 -0.62 -4.01 -6.52
CA THR A 45 -1.03 -3.47 -5.22
C THR A 45 -2.07 -2.37 -5.38
N THR A 46 -1.98 -1.54 -6.43
CA THR A 46 -2.98 -0.50 -6.71
C THR A 46 -4.35 -1.11 -6.98
N PHE A 47 -4.41 -2.15 -7.79
CA PHE A 47 -5.64 -2.86 -8.06
C PHE A 47 -6.22 -3.49 -6.78
N VAL A 48 -5.41 -4.25 -6.05
CA VAL A 48 -5.82 -4.94 -4.82
C VAL A 48 -6.29 -3.95 -3.74
N LEU A 49 -5.54 -2.87 -3.49
CA LEU A 49 -5.90 -1.86 -2.48
C LEU A 49 -7.24 -1.20 -2.80
N THR A 50 -7.47 -0.84 -4.06
CA THR A 50 -8.72 -0.20 -4.46
C THR A 50 -9.91 -1.14 -4.28
N VAL A 51 -9.80 -2.38 -4.76
CA VAL A 51 -10.87 -3.37 -4.64
C VAL A 51 -11.11 -3.75 -3.18
N SER A 52 -10.05 -3.95 -2.40
CA SER A 52 -10.15 -4.28 -0.97
C SER A 52 -10.76 -3.15 -0.15
N SER A 53 -10.47 -1.89 -0.48
CA SER A 53 -11.07 -0.73 0.18
C SER A 53 -12.58 -0.69 -0.05
N ILE A 54 -13.04 -0.93 -1.27
CA ILE A 54 -14.47 -1.00 -1.61
C ILE A 54 -15.13 -2.21 -0.90
N ALA A 55 -14.50 -3.39 -0.96
CA ALA A 55 -15.02 -4.59 -0.34
C ALA A 55 -15.14 -4.46 1.19
N SER A 56 -14.11 -3.88 1.83
CA SER A 56 -14.11 -3.62 3.27
C SER A 56 -15.21 -2.65 3.70
N TYR A 57 -15.46 -1.62 2.90
CA TYR A 57 -16.58 -0.70 3.13
C TYR A 57 -17.92 -1.42 3.06
N LEU A 58 -18.13 -2.25 2.04
CA LEU A 58 -19.39 -3.02 1.89
C LEU A 58 -19.59 -3.98 3.06
N VAL A 59 -18.55 -4.71 3.47
CA VAL A 59 -18.63 -5.62 4.62
C VAL A 59 -18.92 -4.85 5.91
N ASN A 60 -18.28 -3.70 6.11
CA ASN A 60 -18.56 -2.88 7.27
C ASN A 60 -20.02 -2.39 7.30
N ALA A 61 -20.50 -1.81 6.20
CA ALA A 61 -21.83 -1.21 6.11
C ALA A 61 -22.96 -2.24 6.16
N TYR A 62 -22.80 -3.40 5.53
CA TYR A 62 -23.88 -4.40 5.41
C TYR A 62 -23.81 -5.55 6.40
N LEU A 63 -22.62 -5.88 6.92
CA LEU A 63 -22.44 -6.97 7.89
C LEU A 63 -22.18 -6.46 9.31
N LEU A 64 -21.17 -5.64 9.51
CA LEU A 64 -20.72 -5.30 10.86
C LEU A 64 -21.68 -4.38 11.59
N VAL A 65 -22.11 -3.30 10.94
CA VAL A 65 -22.99 -2.30 11.55
C VAL A 65 -24.35 -2.89 11.92
N PRO A 66 -25.09 -3.62 11.04
CA PRO A 66 -26.40 -4.17 11.39
C PRO A 66 -26.36 -5.24 12.48
N PHE A 67 -25.28 -6.01 12.56
CA PHE A 67 -25.13 -7.08 13.55
C PHE A 67 -24.44 -6.66 14.85
N GLY A 68 -23.99 -5.40 14.96
CA GLY A 68 -23.28 -4.89 16.13
C GLY A 68 -21.96 -5.60 16.45
N LEU A 69 -21.29 -6.15 15.43
CA LEU A 69 -20.07 -6.95 15.55
C LEU A 69 -18.80 -6.11 15.33
N GLU A 70 -18.81 -4.86 15.80
CA GLU A 70 -17.68 -3.93 15.59
C GLU A 70 -16.35 -4.44 16.19
N TYR A 71 -16.40 -5.21 17.28
CA TYR A 71 -15.20 -5.80 17.88
C TYR A 71 -14.52 -6.88 17.00
N LEU A 72 -15.26 -7.47 16.07
CA LEU A 72 -14.75 -8.46 15.09
C LEU A 72 -14.30 -7.82 13.77
N GLN A 73 -14.29 -6.49 13.68
CA GLN A 73 -13.98 -5.73 12.48
C GLN A 73 -12.65 -6.13 11.83
N THR A 74 -11.60 -6.23 12.63
CA THR A 74 -10.25 -6.59 12.13
C THR A 74 -10.23 -7.98 11.49
N ILE A 75 -10.89 -8.96 12.12
CA ILE A 75 -10.96 -10.34 11.61
C ILE A 75 -11.77 -10.38 10.31
N ALA A 76 -12.91 -9.70 10.29
CA ALA A 76 -13.76 -9.61 9.10
C ALA A 76 -13.00 -8.98 7.92
N PHE A 77 -12.22 -7.93 8.16
CA PHE A 77 -11.41 -7.30 7.11
C PHE A 77 -10.29 -8.20 6.62
N ILE A 78 -9.59 -8.91 7.50
CA ILE A 78 -8.55 -9.87 7.09
C ILE A 78 -9.13 -10.94 6.17
N VAL A 79 -10.28 -11.52 6.53
CA VAL A 79 -10.95 -12.53 5.70
C VAL A 79 -11.38 -11.95 4.36
N THR A 80 -11.98 -10.76 4.36
CA THR A 80 -12.41 -10.08 3.13
C THR A 80 -11.24 -9.81 2.20
N ILE A 81 -10.14 -9.29 2.74
CA ILE A 81 -8.91 -9.00 1.99
C ILE A 81 -8.33 -10.30 1.42
N ALA A 82 -8.29 -11.38 2.20
CA ALA A 82 -7.80 -12.67 1.73
C ALA A 82 -8.62 -13.19 0.55
N VAL A 83 -9.94 -13.11 0.60
CA VAL A 83 -10.84 -13.52 -0.50
C VAL A 83 -10.60 -12.66 -1.76
N VAL A 84 -10.50 -11.34 -1.61
CA VAL A 84 -10.25 -10.41 -2.72
C VAL A 84 -8.91 -10.68 -3.38
N VAL A 85 -7.87 -10.91 -2.58
CA VAL A 85 -6.52 -11.20 -3.12
C VAL A 85 -6.49 -12.55 -3.81
N GLN A 86 -7.11 -13.58 -3.25
CA GLN A 86 -7.21 -14.90 -3.87
C GLN A 86 -7.94 -14.84 -5.22
N PHE A 87 -9.03 -14.06 -5.28
CA PHE A 87 -9.74 -13.80 -6.53
C PHE A 87 -8.85 -13.08 -7.55
N THR A 88 -8.11 -12.06 -7.12
CA THR A 88 -7.18 -11.31 -7.97
C THR A 88 -6.06 -12.21 -8.49
N GLU A 89 -5.52 -13.09 -7.65
CA GLU A 89 -4.50 -14.08 -8.04
C GLU A 89 -4.99 -14.99 -9.15
N MET A 90 -6.20 -15.55 -9.01
CA MET A 90 -6.80 -16.37 -10.06
C MET A 90 -7.02 -15.60 -11.36
N LEU A 91 -7.41 -14.34 -11.26
CA LEU A 91 -7.62 -13.46 -12.42
C LEU A 91 -6.29 -13.17 -13.15
N VAL A 92 -5.24 -12.82 -12.43
CA VAL A 92 -3.91 -12.52 -12.98
C VAL A 92 -3.31 -13.77 -13.61
N HIS A 93 -3.43 -14.93 -12.96
CA HIS A 93 -2.97 -16.20 -13.51
C HIS A 93 -3.62 -16.53 -14.87
N LYS A 94 -4.90 -16.22 -15.04
CA LYS A 94 -5.66 -16.49 -16.27
C LYS A 94 -5.40 -15.45 -17.37
N THR A 95 -5.17 -14.18 -16.99
CA THR A 95 -5.07 -13.05 -17.95
C THR A 95 -3.65 -12.84 -18.44
N SER A 96 -2.65 -13.05 -17.59
CA SER A 96 -1.26 -12.72 -17.91
C SER A 96 -0.28 -13.70 -17.21
N PRO A 97 -0.03 -14.89 -17.81
CA PRO A 97 0.87 -15.87 -17.21
C PRO A 97 2.31 -15.37 -17.06
N MET A 98 2.74 -14.44 -17.91
CA MET A 98 4.07 -13.82 -17.82
C MET A 98 4.17 -12.91 -16.59
N LEU A 99 3.14 -12.13 -16.30
CA LEU A 99 3.06 -11.29 -15.11
C LEU A 99 2.97 -12.16 -13.84
N TYR A 100 2.28 -13.30 -13.92
CA TYR A 100 2.20 -14.27 -12.82
C TYR A 100 3.57 -14.88 -12.50
N GLN A 101 4.42 -15.19 -13.49
CA GLN A 101 5.76 -15.72 -13.25
C GLN A 101 6.67 -14.70 -12.54
N VAL A 102 6.53 -13.41 -12.83
CA VAL A 102 7.30 -12.35 -12.18
C VAL A 102 6.76 -12.03 -10.78
N LEU A 103 5.43 -12.02 -10.63
CA LEU A 103 4.75 -11.66 -9.38
C LEU A 103 4.43 -12.86 -8.48
N GLY A 104 4.49 -14.11 -9.00
CA GLY A 104 4.01 -15.29 -8.30
C GLY A 104 4.65 -15.53 -6.93
N ILE A 105 5.93 -15.21 -6.77
CA ILE A 105 6.63 -15.30 -5.48
C ILE A 105 6.20 -14.17 -4.53
N PHE A 106 5.71 -13.04 -5.07
CA PHE A 106 5.35 -11.85 -4.30
C PHE A 106 3.85 -11.74 -4.01
N LEU A 107 3.00 -12.56 -4.63
CA LEU A 107 1.56 -12.61 -4.39
C LEU A 107 1.20 -12.88 -2.90
N PRO A 108 1.85 -13.81 -2.19
CA PRO A 108 1.65 -13.97 -0.76
C PRO A 108 1.99 -12.71 0.04
N LEU A 109 2.97 -11.91 -0.41
CA LEU A 109 3.29 -10.63 0.23
C LEU A 109 2.19 -9.58 0.06
N ILE A 110 1.36 -9.66 -0.99
CA ILE A 110 0.20 -8.79 -1.16
C ILE A 110 -0.91 -9.19 -0.20
N THR A 111 -1.15 -10.50 -0.03
CA THR A 111 -2.19 -11.04 0.85
C THR A 111 -1.94 -10.67 2.32
N THR A 112 -0.69 -10.79 2.77
CA THR A 112 -0.27 -10.47 4.15
C THR A 112 0.15 -9.00 4.32
N ASN A 113 -0.17 -8.14 3.36
CA ASN A 113 0.27 -6.75 3.38
C ASN A 113 -0.51 -5.94 4.42
N CYS A 114 0.17 -5.51 5.46
CA CYS A 114 -0.39 -4.66 6.52
C CYS A 114 -0.91 -3.30 5.99
N ALA A 115 -0.46 -2.87 4.82
CA ALA A 115 -0.96 -1.66 4.18
C ALA A 115 -2.43 -1.79 3.77
N VAL A 116 -2.83 -2.93 3.22
CA VAL A 116 -4.21 -3.17 2.78
C VAL A 116 -5.16 -3.15 3.97
N LEU A 117 -4.79 -3.85 5.04
CA LEU A 117 -5.55 -3.83 6.29
C LEU A 117 -5.57 -2.43 6.93
N GLY A 118 -4.42 -1.74 6.93
CA GLY A 118 -4.32 -0.40 7.48
C GLY A 118 -5.22 0.61 6.78
N VAL A 119 -5.29 0.58 5.45
CA VAL A 119 -6.17 1.45 4.65
C VAL A 119 -7.65 1.14 4.95
N ALA A 120 -8.02 -0.15 5.07
CA ALA A 120 -9.39 -0.55 5.41
C ALA A 120 -9.81 -0.02 6.80
N LEU A 121 -8.94 -0.14 7.80
CA LEU A 121 -9.17 0.38 9.16
C LEU A 121 -9.24 1.91 9.19
N LEU A 122 -8.36 2.59 8.46
CA LEU A 122 -8.36 4.05 8.40
C LEU A 122 -9.63 4.60 7.73
N ASN A 123 -10.12 3.94 6.68
CA ASN A 123 -11.39 4.29 6.05
C ASN A 123 -12.58 4.20 7.02
N THR A 124 -12.60 3.18 7.84
CA THR A 124 -13.68 2.99 8.82
C THR A 124 -13.59 4.00 9.95
N GLN A 125 -12.38 4.28 10.44
CA GLN A 125 -12.16 5.29 11.48
C GLN A 125 -12.53 6.70 11.02
N ALA A 126 -12.27 7.02 9.76
CA ALA A 126 -12.61 8.32 9.16
C ALA A 126 -14.08 8.44 8.74
N GLN A 127 -14.88 7.37 8.88
CA GLN A 127 -16.30 7.34 8.50
C GLN A 127 -16.55 7.79 7.05
N HIS A 128 -15.63 7.42 6.14
CA HIS A 128 -15.73 7.79 4.73
C HIS A 128 -16.97 7.17 4.08
N SER A 129 -17.60 7.93 3.17
CA SER A 129 -18.65 7.42 2.29
C SER A 129 -18.09 6.41 1.29
N PHE A 130 -18.96 5.70 0.58
CA PHE A 130 -18.56 4.71 -0.42
C PHE A 130 -17.58 5.27 -1.46
N LEU A 131 -17.88 6.46 -2.00
CA LEU A 131 -17.05 7.10 -3.02
C LEU A 131 -15.71 7.58 -2.43
N GLU A 132 -15.74 8.15 -1.24
CA GLU A 132 -14.54 8.60 -0.53
C GLU A 132 -13.62 7.43 -0.18
N SER A 133 -14.17 6.30 0.24
CA SER A 133 -13.41 5.07 0.50
C SER A 133 -12.71 4.54 -0.75
N ALA A 134 -13.37 4.59 -1.91
CA ALA A 134 -12.77 4.18 -3.17
C ALA A 134 -11.64 5.13 -3.59
N VAL A 135 -11.88 6.45 -3.52
CA VAL A 135 -10.88 7.47 -3.86
C VAL A 135 -9.71 7.44 -2.89
N TYR A 136 -9.96 7.27 -1.61
CA TYR A 136 -8.91 7.13 -0.59
C TYR A 136 -8.06 5.88 -0.82
N GLY A 137 -8.68 4.73 -1.08
CA GLY A 137 -7.99 3.47 -1.40
C GLY A 137 -7.11 3.59 -2.64
N PHE A 138 -7.63 4.23 -3.70
CA PHE A 138 -6.87 4.48 -4.92
C PHE A 138 -5.70 5.46 -4.67
N GLY A 139 -5.95 6.57 -3.99
CA GLY A 139 -4.90 7.54 -3.63
C GLY A 139 -3.79 6.93 -2.78
N ALA A 140 -4.17 6.14 -1.78
CA ALA A 140 -3.24 5.39 -0.94
C ALA A 140 -2.37 4.43 -1.77
N ALA A 141 -2.98 3.73 -2.72
CA ALA A 141 -2.29 2.79 -3.58
C ALA A 141 -1.31 3.45 -4.55
N VAL A 142 -1.70 4.57 -5.14
CA VAL A 142 -0.81 5.39 -5.99
C VAL A 142 0.35 5.94 -5.16
N GLY A 143 0.08 6.42 -3.95
CA GLY A 143 1.12 6.88 -3.02
C GLY A 143 2.10 5.77 -2.64
N PHE A 144 1.61 4.56 -2.37
CA PHE A 144 2.44 3.38 -2.15
C PHE A 144 3.35 3.08 -3.34
N SER A 145 2.77 3.03 -4.54
CA SER A 145 3.49 2.71 -5.78
C SER A 145 4.57 3.75 -6.08
N LEU A 146 4.27 5.03 -5.89
CA LEU A 146 5.22 6.12 -6.08
C LEU A 146 6.42 5.97 -5.14
N VAL A 147 6.19 5.78 -3.85
CA VAL A 147 7.25 5.62 -2.86
C VAL A 147 8.06 4.35 -3.11
N LEU A 148 7.40 3.24 -3.52
CA LEU A 148 8.07 1.99 -3.86
C LEU A 148 9.03 2.16 -5.04
N VAL A 149 8.61 2.85 -6.10
CA VAL A 149 9.43 3.12 -7.30
C VAL A 149 10.60 4.04 -6.95
N LEU A 150 10.36 5.12 -6.20
CA LEU A 150 11.43 6.02 -5.75
C LEU A 150 12.47 5.27 -4.90
N PHE A 151 12.01 4.43 -4.00
CA PHE A 151 12.91 3.65 -3.15
C PHE A 151 13.71 2.61 -3.95
N ALA A 152 13.07 1.94 -4.93
CA ALA A 152 13.77 1.02 -5.81
C ALA A 152 14.87 1.72 -6.61
N ALA A 153 14.58 2.89 -7.18
CA ALA A 153 15.56 3.69 -7.89
C ALA A 153 16.75 4.12 -7.00
N MET A 154 16.48 4.49 -5.74
CA MET A 154 17.55 4.81 -4.79
C MET A 154 18.38 3.59 -4.43
N ARG A 155 17.76 2.42 -4.22
CA ARG A 155 18.48 1.18 -3.94
C ARG A 155 19.37 0.72 -5.07
N GLU A 156 18.94 0.86 -6.32
CA GLU A 156 19.77 0.57 -7.48
C GLU A 156 21.03 1.45 -7.51
N ARG A 157 20.91 2.73 -7.18
CA ARG A 157 22.06 3.64 -7.07
C ARG A 157 22.99 3.30 -5.90
N ILE A 158 22.43 2.95 -4.75
CA ILE A 158 23.22 2.58 -3.56
C ILE A 158 23.94 1.24 -3.77
N ALA A 159 23.39 0.33 -4.57
CA ALA A 159 24.02 -0.95 -4.86
C ALA A 159 25.35 -0.83 -5.63
N VAL A 160 25.54 0.28 -6.35
CA VAL A 160 26.79 0.60 -7.09
C VAL A 160 27.77 1.44 -6.26
N ALA A 161 27.32 1.99 -5.11
CA ALA A 161 28.14 2.81 -4.23
C ALA A 161 29.00 1.96 -3.28
N ASP A 162 30.18 2.46 -2.91
CA ASP A 162 31.06 1.85 -1.92
C ASP A 162 30.48 2.01 -0.50
N VAL A 163 29.60 1.08 -0.11
CA VAL A 163 29.01 1.06 1.22
C VAL A 163 29.88 0.20 2.14
N PRO A 164 30.24 0.68 3.35
CA PRO A 164 30.97 -0.10 4.34
C PRO A 164 30.25 -1.42 4.67
N VAL A 165 31.02 -2.51 4.82
CA VAL A 165 30.52 -3.87 5.03
C VAL A 165 29.45 -3.99 6.12
N PRO A 166 29.52 -3.29 7.29
CA PRO A 166 28.49 -3.38 8.32
C PRO A 166 27.12 -2.83 7.91
N PHE A 167 27.09 -1.91 6.93
CA PHE A 167 25.86 -1.25 6.47
C PHE A 167 25.27 -1.87 5.22
N GLN A 168 25.92 -2.85 4.62
CA GLN A 168 25.41 -3.49 3.39
C GLN A 168 24.11 -4.25 3.61
N GLY A 169 23.24 -4.25 2.61
CA GLY A 169 22.01 -5.02 2.58
C GLY A 169 20.81 -4.33 3.22
N ALA A 170 20.21 -4.93 4.23
CA ALA A 170 18.98 -4.42 4.87
C ALA A 170 19.21 -3.14 5.68
N ALA A 171 20.39 -2.98 6.27
CA ALA A 171 20.70 -1.84 7.13
C ALA A 171 20.66 -0.52 6.36
N ILE A 172 21.37 -0.43 5.23
CA ILE A 172 21.36 0.79 4.40
C ILE A 172 19.97 1.07 3.82
N ALA A 173 19.21 0.02 3.48
CA ALA A 173 17.85 0.17 3.00
C ALA A 173 16.92 0.80 4.07
N LEU A 174 17.02 0.38 5.32
CA LEU A 174 16.26 0.97 6.43
C LEU A 174 16.66 2.42 6.71
N VAL A 175 17.97 2.73 6.69
CA VAL A 175 18.46 4.12 6.80
C VAL A 175 17.90 5.00 5.69
N THR A 176 17.92 4.51 4.45
CA THR A 176 17.39 5.23 3.29
C THR A 176 15.88 5.44 3.42
N ALA A 177 15.14 4.43 3.87
CA ALA A 177 13.69 4.56 4.13
C ALA A 177 13.40 5.60 5.23
N GLY A 178 14.20 5.62 6.29
CA GLY A 178 14.09 6.63 7.35
C GLY A 178 14.36 8.05 6.85
N LEU A 179 15.40 8.25 6.06
CA LEU A 179 15.70 9.55 5.45
C LEU A 179 14.59 10.01 4.49
N MET A 180 14.04 9.07 3.68
CA MET A 180 12.87 9.35 2.85
C MET A 180 11.65 9.79 3.69
N SER A 181 11.39 9.10 4.79
CA SER A 181 10.29 9.46 5.71
C SER A 181 10.47 10.87 6.24
N LEU A 182 11.66 11.25 6.68
CA LEU A 182 11.97 12.61 7.15
C LEU A 182 11.77 13.65 6.04
N ALA A 183 12.20 13.36 4.81
CA ALA A 183 12.00 14.26 3.68
C ALA A 183 10.50 14.47 3.37
N PHE A 184 9.70 13.41 3.41
CA PHE A 184 8.26 13.51 3.18
C PHE A 184 7.49 14.17 4.34
N MET A 185 8.00 14.08 5.57
CA MET A 185 7.43 14.83 6.70
C MET A 185 7.51 16.34 6.50
N GLY A 186 8.47 16.84 5.72
CA GLY A 186 8.54 18.24 5.33
C GLY A 186 7.30 18.73 4.56
N PHE A 187 6.62 17.83 3.82
CA PHE A 187 5.39 18.17 3.12
C PHE A 187 4.15 18.21 4.04
N SER A 188 4.22 17.66 5.24
CA SER A 188 3.08 17.62 6.17
C SER A 188 2.65 18.99 6.67
N GLY A 189 3.53 20.00 6.57
CA GLY A 189 3.23 21.39 6.90
C GLY A 189 2.41 22.14 5.84
N LEU A 190 2.34 21.63 4.61
CA LEU A 190 1.66 22.29 3.49
C LEU A 190 0.11 22.15 3.52
N VAL A 191 -0.42 21.18 4.26
CA VAL A 191 -1.87 20.89 4.29
C VAL A 191 -2.53 21.34 5.59
N LYS A 192 -1.76 21.87 6.54
CA LYS A 192 -2.29 22.54 7.75
C LYS A 192 -2.47 24.05 7.52
N GLY A 193 -3.12 24.40 6.42
CA GLY A 193 -3.59 25.73 6.15
C GLY A 193 -5.11 25.77 6.15
#